data_6f3497a9902dd520d531a14aadaa664a
#
_entry.id   6f3497a9902dd520d531a14aadaa664a
#
_cell.length_a   1.000
_cell.length_b   1.000
_cell.length_c   1.000
_cell.angle_alpha   90.00
_cell.angle_beta   90.00
_cell.angle_gamma   90.00
#
_symmetry.space_group_name_H-M   'P 1'
#
loop_
_entity.id
_entity.type
_entity.pdbx_description
1 polymer ?
#
loop_
_entity_poly.entity_id
_entity_poly.type
_entity_poly.pdbx_seq_one_letter_code
_entity_poly.pdbx_strand_id
1 'polypeptide(L)'
;LSERADFPNVPAFLGAIEYRRPKADPTVVCLLQSAATNEGDVWTLTLDAMGRYYERVLGRKADLQNETAPPGALLDELIGGIYPDKATQLGQRTGELHLALASSTEDRAFAPEPFNAMAQRSVYQNMRASLRRAFTLLERKLPELPKAFRNEAKEVLTAEEEILGREKRLLDRHTNAAKIRIHGDYHLGQLLYTGKDFVILDFEGEPARPLSERKLKRS
;
A
#
# COMPACT_ATOMS: atom_id res chain seq x y z
N LEU A 1 16.01 -9.72 -0.35
CA LEU A 1 16.26 -8.32 -0.66
C LEU A 1 17.64 -7.91 -0.21
N SER A 2 17.97 -7.96 1.07
CA SER A 2 19.27 -7.55 1.62
C SER A 2 20.46 -8.36 1.06
N GLU A 3 20.31 -9.65 0.76
CA GLU A 3 21.42 -10.51 0.31
C GLU A 3 21.53 -10.65 -1.22
N ARG A 4 20.38 -10.64 -1.92
CA ARG A 4 20.36 -10.95 -3.36
C ARG A 4 20.12 -9.74 -4.26
N ALA A 5 19.40 -8.74 -3.77
CA ALA A 5 19.08 -7.54 -4.53
C ALA A 5 19.84 -6.30 -4.05
N ASP A 6 20.70 -6.47 -3.01
CA ASP A 6 21.47 -5.40 -2.38
C ASP A 6 20.63 -4.14 -2.08
N PHE A 7 19.38 -4.36 -1.63
CA PHE A 7 18.47 -3.28 -1.30
C PHE A 7 18.67 -2.86 0.15
N PRO A 8 19.20 -1.66 0.41
CA PRO A 8 19.69 -1.27 1.74
C PRO A 8 18.57 -0.90 2.72
N ASN A 9 17.38 -0.57 2.21
CA ASN A 9 16.27 -0.04 3.01
C ASN A 9 15.39 -1.13 3.66
N VAL A 10 15.99 -2.28 3.98
CA VAL A 10 15.40 -3.38 4.76
C VAL A 10 16.39 -3.85 5.81
N PRO A 11 15.94 -4.39 6.96
CA PRO A 11 16.86 -4.99 7.92
C PRO A 11 17.64 -6.15 7.31
N ALA A 12 18.93 -6.27 7.64
CA ALA A 12 19.73 -7.38 7.19
C ALA A 12 19.19 -8.71 7.74
N PHE A 13 19.14 -9.73 6.89
CA PHE A 13 18.79 -11.09 7.30
C PHE A 13 19.93 -11.70 8.11
N LEU A 14 19.63 -12.25 9.29
CA LEU A 14 20.59 -12.89 10.19
C LEU A 14 20.33 -14.39 10.36
N GLY A 15 19.09 -14.84 10.11
CA GLY A 15 18.75 -16.25 10.22
C GLY A 15 17.23 -16.48 10.20
N ALA A 16 16.86 -17.76 10.12
CA ALA A 16 15.47 -18.17 10.20
C ALA A 16 15.32 -19.53 10.89
N ILE A 17 14.17 -19.75 11.53
CA ILE A 17 13.74 -21.06 11.99
C ILE A 17 12.71 -21.58 11.01
N GLU A 18 12.96 -22.75 10.43
CA GLU A 18 12.08 -23.39 9.48
C GLU A 18 11.48 -24.69 10.06
N TYR A 19 10.20 -24.85 9.90
CA TYR A 19 9.51 -26.10 10.13
C TYR A 19 9.41 -26.89 8.82
N ARG A 20 9.99 -28.09 8.79
CA ARG A 20 10.02 -28.94 7.59
C ARG A 20 9.17 -30.19 7.82
N ARG A 21 8.23 -30.43 6.90
CA ARG A 21 7.45 -31.67 6.82
C ARG A 21 7.90 -32.49 5.62
N PRO A 22 7.85 -33.84 5.69
CA PRO A 22 8.12 -34.68 4.52
C PRO A 22 7.22 -34.29 3.36
N LYS A 23 7.80 -34.13 2.15
CA LYS A 23 7.10 -33.80 0.90
C LYS A 23 6.35 -32.47 0.88
N ALA A 24 6.67 -31.54 1.75
CA ALA A 24 6.11 -30.19 1.76
C ALA A 24 7.23 -29.15 1.76
N ASP A 25 6.94 -27.95 1.21
CA ASP A 25 7.86 -26.82 1.30
C ASP A 25 8.11 -26.42 2.74
N PRO A 26 9.32 -25.96 3.09
CA PRO A 26 9.61 -25.43 4.42
C PRO A 26 8.69 -24.25 4.73
N THR A 27 8.24 -24.19 5.99
CA THR A 27 7.49 -23.05 6.52
C THR A 27 8.40 -22.29 7.47
N VAL A 28 8.68 -21.03 7.18
CA VAL A 28 9.41 -20.14 8.10
C VAL A 28 8.51 -19.85 9.29
N VAL A 29 9.00 -20.14 10.48
CA VAL A 29 8.29 -19.95 11.75
C VAL A 29 8.80 -18.71 12.47
N CYS A 30 10.09 -18.38 12.29
CA CYS A 30 10.73 -17.21 12.88
C CYS A 30 11.79 -16.65 11.93
N LEU A 31 11.89 -15.35 11.89
CA LEU A 31 12.89 -14.61 11.13
C LEU A 31 13.73 -13.77 12.10
N LEU A 32 15.04 -13.89 12.01
CA LEU A 32 15.99 -13.06 12.75
C LEU A 32 16.57 -12.01 11.78
N GLN A 33 16.45 -10.76 12.16
CA GLN A 33 16.93 -9.62 11.37
C GLN A 33 17.73 -8.66 12.25
N SER A 34 18.56 -7.82 11.63
CA SER A 34 19.26 -6.76 12.34
C SER A 34 18.26 -5.73 12.90
N ALA A 35 18.56 -5.18 14.07
CA ALA A 35 17.81 -4.05 14.60
C ALA A 35 18.05 -2.79 13.74
N ALA A 36 16.99 -2.11 13.38
CA ALA A 36 17.07 -0.82 12.70
C ALA A 36 16.96 0.31 13.74
N THR A 37 18.03 1.12 13.89
CA THR A 37 17.95 2.34 14.68
C THR A 37 16.97 3.31 14.01
N ASN A 38 15.99 3.80 14.76
CA ASN A 38 14.91 4.61 14.21
C ASN A 38 14.41 5.64 15.24
N GLU A 39 13.67 6.63 14.74
CA GLU A 39 12.99 7.69 15.51
C GLU A 39 11.48 7.45 15.63
N GLY A 40 11.01 6.27 15.22
CA GLY A 40 9.60 5.88 15.23
C GLY A 40 9.10 5.41 13.86
N ASP A 41 7.84 5.02 13.81
CA ASP A 41 7.21 4.61 12.57
C ASP A 41 6.70 5.82 11.75
N VAL A 42 6.54 5.61 10.44
CA VAL A 42 6.12 6.67 9.51
C VAL A 42 4.65 7.04 9.68
N TRP A 43 3.83 6.15 10.25
CA TRP A 43 2.45 6.47 10.58
C TRP A 43 2.38 7.59 11.62
N THR A 44 3.13 7.46 12.70
CA THR A 44 3.24 8.48 13.75
C THR A 44 3.81 9.79 13.20
N LEU A 45 4.89 9.72 12.40
CA LEU A 45 5.46 10.87 11.72
C LEU A 45 4.43 11.63 10.86
N THR A 46 3.57 10.88 10.17
CA THR A 46 2.51 11.44 9.31
C THR A 46 1.41 12.09 10.14
N LEU A 47 0.97 11.44 11.23
CA LEU A 47 -0.04 12.00 12.13
C LEU A 47 0.42 13.33 12.76
N ASP A 48 1.69 13.41 13.16
CA ASP A 48 2.27 14.63 13.69
C ASP A 48 2.32 15.75 12.62
N ALA A 49 2.66 15.41 11.39
CA ALA A 49 2.64 16.38 10.29
C ALA A 49 1.21 16.87 9.99
N MET A 50 0.22 15.96 10.00
CA MET A 50 -1.19 16.32 9.85
C MET A 50 -1.69 17.20 10.99
N GLY A 51 -1.30 16.91 12.23
CA GLY A 51 -1.63 17.75 13.39
C GLY A 51 -1.16 19.19 13.17
N ARG A 52 0.11 19.37 12.82
CA ARG A 52 0.68 20.69 12.51
C ARG A 52 0.01 21.39 11.32
N TYR A 53 -0.38 20.62 10.29
CA TYR A 53 -1.14 21.15 9.16
C TYR A 53 -2.49 21.70 9.61
N TYR A 54 -3.26 20.95 10.37
CA TYR A 54 -4.57 21.41 10.87
C TYR A 54 -4.46 22.62 11.81
N GLU A 55 -3.45 22.68 12.67
CA GLU A 55 -3.18 23.85 13.50
C GLU A 55 -2.96 25.11 12.66
N ARG A 56 -2.16 25.01 11.57
CA ARG A 56 -1.92 26.13 10.65
C ARG A 56 -3.19 26.53 9.90
N VAL A 57 -3.96 25.57 9.40
CA VAL A 57 -5.25 25.84 8.72
C VAL A 57 -6.21 26.54 9.64
N LEU A 58 -6.36 26.06 10.88
CA LEU A 58 -7.26 26.65 11.86
C LEU A 58 -6.81 28.06 12.27
N GLY A 59 -5.50 28.27 12.46
CA GLY A 59 -4.92 29.56 12.80
C GLY A 59 -5.08 30.61 11.69
N ARG A 60 -5.18 30.18 10.41
CA ARG A 60 -5.32 31.07 9.23
C ARG A 60 -6.70 31.04 8.59
N LYS A 61 -7.70 30.46 9.25
CA LYS A 61 -9.03 30.25 8.66
C LYS A 61 -9.65 31.52 8.08
N ALA A 62 -9.48 32.66 8.75
CA ALA A 62 -10.01 33.94 8.27
C ALA A 62 -9.29 34.44 7.02
N ASP A 63 -7.97 34.26 6.96
CA ASP A 63 -7.15 34.71 5.84
C ASP A 63 -7.35 33.82 4.60
N LEU A 64 -7.49 32.51 4.80
CA LEU A 64 -7.67 31.51 3.72
C LEU A 64 -8.97 31.72 2.91
N GLN A 65 -9.98 32.37 3.50
CA GLN A 65 -11.23 32.70 2.78
C GLN A 65 -11.02 33.77 1.68
N ASN A 66 -9.95 34.56 1.78
CA ASN A 66 -9.61 35.65 0.85
C ASN A 66 -8.32 35.37 0.06
N GLU A 67 -7.75 34.17 0.21
CA GLU A 67 -6.48 33.79 -0.40
C GLU A 67 -6.63 33.61 -1.91
N THR A 68 -5.75 34.24 -2.68
CA THR A 68 -5.69 34.17 -4.15
C THR A 68 -4.51 33.34 -4.67
N ALA A 69 -3.71 32.78 -3.77
CA ALA A 69 -2.56 31.97 -4.14
C ALA A 69 -2.97 30.70 -4.90
N PRO A 70 -2.14 30.21 -5.82
CA PRO A 70 -2.37 28.92 -6.47
C PRO A 70 -2.49 27.80 -5.43
N PRO A 71 -3.44 26.85 -5.58
CA PRO A 71 -3.70 25.80 -4.60
C PRO A 71 -2.45 25.00 -4.18
N GLY A 72 -1.51 24.76 -5.11
CA GLY A 72 -0.28 24.02 -4.82
C GLY A 72 0.66 24.78 -3.86
N ALA A 73 0.93 26.04 -4.12
CA ALA A 73 1.83 26.87 -3.29
C ALA A 73 1.27 27.03 -1.87
N LEU A 74 -0.04 27.23 -1.74
CA LEU A 74 -0.72 27.31 -0.47
C LEU A 74 -0.65 25.99 0.31
N LEU A 75 -0.81 24.86 -0.37
CA LEU A 75 -0.72 23.54 0.24
C LEU A 75 0.69 23.28 0.79
N ASP A 76 1.74 23.59 0.01
CA ASP A 76 3.14 23.44 0.42
C ASP A 76 3.45 24.28 1.66
N GLU A 77 2.95 25.52 1.72
CA GLU A 77 3.09 26.41 2.87
C GLU A 77 2.36 25.86 4.11
N LEU A 78 1.14 25.37 3.93
CA LEU A 78 0.32 24.83 5.02
C LEU A 78 0.86 23.52 5.58
N ILE A 79 1.32 22.61 4.71
CA ILE A 79 1.99 21.38 5.15
C ILE A 79 3.30 21.76 5.85
N GLY A 80 4.15 22.54 5.19
CA GLY A 80 5.42 23.06 5.70
C GLY A 80 6.37 22.02 6.27
N GLY A 81 7.53 22.48 6.72
CA GLY A 81 8.53 21.61 7.35
C GLY A 81 9.15 20.61 6.38
N ILE A 82 9.63 19.49 6.94
CA ILE A 82 10.37 18.45 6.19
C ILE A 82 9.46 17.38 5.57
N TYR A 83 8.15 17.39 5.87
CA TYR A 83 7.26 16.29 5.50
C TYR A 83 7.09 16.10 3.98
N PRO A 84 6.97 17.15 3.14
CA PRO A 84 6.89 17.00 1.69
C PRO A 84 8.13 16.32 1.11
N ASP A 85 9.33 16.69 1.58
CA ASP A 85 10.58 16.07 1.15
C ASP A 85 10.64 14.60 1.58
N LYS A 86 10.18 14.29 2.80
CA LYS A 86 10.11 12.92 3.30
C LYS A 86 9.09 12.07 2.54
N ALA A 87 7.95 12.63 2.17
CA ALA A 87 6.98 11.94 1.31
C ALA A 87 7.57 11.63 -0.09
N THR A 88 8.31 12.57 -0.66
CA THR A 88 9.03 12.38 -1.93
C THR A 88 10.10 11.29 -1.79
N GLN A 89 10.93 11.34 -0.75
CA GLN A 89 11.94 10.32 -0.45
C GLN A 89 11.30 8.95 -0.27
N LEU A 90 10.18 8.85 0.45
CA LEU A 90 9.45 7.60 0.63
C LEU A 90 8.94 7.04 -0.70
N GLY A 91 8.40 7.90 -1.57
CA GLY A 91 8.01 7.51 -2.93
C GLY A 91 9.17 6.93 -3.73
N GLN A 92 10.35 7.55 -3.65
CA GLN A 92 11.56 7.05 -4.27
C GLN A 92 11.94 5.66 -3.70
N ARG A 93 11.99 5.48 -2.37
CA ARG A 93 12.30 4.19 -1.74
C ARG A 93 11.29 3.10 -2.11
N THR A 94 10.02 3.46 -2.26
CA THR A 94 8.98 2.55 -2.75
C THR A 94 9.26 2.10 -4.19
N GLY A 95 9.64 3.01 -5.07
CA GLY A 95 10.02 2.68 -6.45
C GLY A 95 11.26 1.76 -6.49
N GLU A 96 12.28 2.08 -5.72
CA GLU A 96 13.50 1.27 -5.60
C GLU A 96 13.21 -0.14 -5.03
N LEU A 97 12.29 -0.26 -4.04
CA LEU A 97 11.82 -1.54 -3.54
C LEU A 97 11.18 -2.38 -4.67
N HIS A 98 10.31 -1.78 -5.47
CA HIS A 98 9.67 -2.49 -6.57
C HIS A 98 10.69 -2.97 -7.62
N LEU A 99 11.71 -2.16 -7.93
CA LEU A 99 12.81 -2.54 -8.80
C LEU A 99 13.62 -3.70 -8.22
N ALA A 100 13.94 -3.65 -6.94
CA ALA A 100 14.65 -4.72 -6.24
C ALA A 100 13.86 -6.03 -6.22
N LEU A 101 12.53 -5.96 -5.99
CA LEU A 101 11.64 -7.12 -6.04
C LEU A 101 11.47 -7.70 -7.45
N ALA A 102 11.75 -6.92 -8.49
CA ALA A 102 11.70 -7.31 -9.89
C ALA A 102 13.07 -7.70 -10.48
N SER A 103 14.16 -7.61 -9.72
CA SER A 103 15.54 -7.70 -10.24
C SER A 103 15.97 -9.12 -10.59
N SER A 104 15.40 -10.15 -9.95
CA SER A 104 15.80 -11.55 -10.21
C SER A 104 15.14 -12.07 -11.48
N THR A 105 15.96 -12.66 -12.35
CA THR A 105 15.50 -13.39 -13.56
C THR A 105 15.63 -14.91 -13.41
N GLU A 106 16.47 -15.38 -12.50
CA GLU A 106 16.79 -16.79 -12.29
C GLU A 106 15.84 -17.46 -11.30
N ASP A 107 15.46 -16.74 -10.23
CA ASP A 107 14.53 -17.27 -9.23
C ASP A 107 13.08 -17.09 -9.69
N ARG A 108 12.46 -18.21 -10.08
CA ARG A 108 11.06 -18.21 -10.52
C ARG A 108 10.10 -17.57 -9.53
N ALA A 109 10.39 -17.58 -8.23
CA ALA A 109 9.55 -16.96 -7.22
C ALA A 109 9.59 -15.43 -7.30
N PHE A 110 10.66 -14.82 -7.84
CA PHE A 110 10.88 -13.39 -7.94
C PHE A 110 10.90 -12.87 -9.38
N ALA A 111 11.21 -13.71 -10.38
CA ALA A 111 11.25 -13.29 -11.78
C ALA A 111 9.93 -12.61 -12.19
N PRO A 112 9.96 -11.42 -12.82
CA PRO A 112 8.76 -10.76 -13.30
C PRO A 112 7.98 -11.62 -14.30
N GLU A 113 6.67 -11.53 -14.27
CA GLU A 113 5.76 -12.22 -15.18
C GLU A 113 4.94 -11.22 -15.99
N PRO A 114 4.63 -11.47 -17.27
CA PRO A 114 3.79 -10.57 -18.05
C PRO A 114 2.40 -10.39 -17.42
N PHE A 115 1.94 -9.16 -17.38
CA PHE A 115 0.56 -8.84 -17.03
C PHE A 115 -0.34 -8.96 -18.27
N ASN A 116 -0.57 -10.19 -18.69
CA ASN A 116 -1.31 -10.53 -19.91
C ASN A 116 -2.85 -10.44 -19.72
N ALA A 117 -3.60 -10.63 -20.79
CA ALA A 117 -5.07 -10.56 -20.78
C ALA A 117 -5.73 -11.52 -19.77
N MET A 118 -5.11 -12.68 -19.50
CA MET A 118 -5.62 -13.60 -18.48
C MET A 118 -5.45 -13.02 -17.08
N ALA A 119 -4.29 -12.41 -16.79
CA ALA A 119 -4.03 -11.74 -15.53
C ALA A 119 -4.99 -10.55 -15.34
N GLN A 120 -5.20 -9.74 -16.38
CA GLN A 120 -6.17 -8.63 -16.35
C GLN A 120 -7.59 -9.13 -16.01
N ARG A 121 -8.05 -10.20 -16.66
CA ARG A 121 -9.34 -10.83 -16.35
C ARG A 121 -9.42 -11.32 -14.91
N SER A 122 -8.36 -11.95 -14.40
CA SER A 122 -8.31 -12.43 -13.01
C SER A 122 -8.42 -11.25 -12.02
N VAL A 123 -7.69 -10.16 -12.25
CA VAL A 123 -7.79 -8.94 -11.41
C VAL A 123 -9.21 -8.37 -11.46
N TYR A 124 -9.77 -8.19 -12.66
CA TYR A 124 -11.13 -7.69 -12.82
C TYR A 124 -12.17 -8.56 -12.09
N GLN A 125 -12.09 -9.89 -12.21
CA GLN A 125 -13.03 -10.78 -11.52
C GLN A 125 -12.91 -10.68 -9.99
N ASN A 126 -11.69 -10.54 -9.47
CA ASN A 126 -11.46 -10.34 -8.05
C ASN A 126 -12.03 -9.00 -7.56
N MET A 127 -11.80 -7.89 -8.30
CA MET A 127 -12.37 -6.57 -8.00
C MET A 127 -13.89 -6.63 -7.99
N ARG A 128 -14.49 -7.18 -9.03
CA ARG A 128 -15.94 -7.38 -9.16
C ARG A 128 -16.52 -8.21 -8.00
N ALA A 129 -15.87 -9.30 -7.63
CA ALA A 129 -16.33 -10.14 -6.51
C ALA A 129 -16.22 -9.40 -5.17
N SER A 130 -15.17 -8.60 -4.97
CA SER A 130 -14.99 -7.79 -3.77
C SER A 130 -16.04 -6.68 -3.69
N LEU A 131 -16.28 -5.98 -4.80
CA LEU A 131 -17.28 -4.94 -4.88
C LEU A 131 -18.67 -5.51 -4.52
N ARG A 132 -19.09 -6.59 -5.15
CA ARG A 132 -20.39 -7.23 -4.87
C ARG A 132 -20.53 -7.64 -3.40
N ARG A 133 -19.48 -8.19 -2.78
CA ARG A 133 -19.51 -8.52 -1.35
C ARG A 133 -19.69 -7.27 -0.49
N ALA A 134 -18.99 -6.18 -0.83
CA ALA A 134 -19.11 -4.92 -0.11
C ALA A 134 -20.52 -4.32 -0.22
N PHE A 135 -21.11 -4.31 -1.43
CA PHE A 135 -22.46 -3.83 -1.67
C PHE A 135 -23.51 -4.67 -0.96
N THR A 136 -23.44 -6.00 -1.06
CA THR A 136 -24.33 -6.91 -0.31
C THR A 136 -24.22 -6.68 1.22
N LEU A 137 -23.01 -6.43 1.71
CA LEU A 137 -22.83 -6.12 3.13
C LEU A 137 -23.44 -4.77 3.49
N LEU A 138 -23.23 -3.75 2.67
CA LEU A 138 -23.79 -2.41 2.88
C LEU A 138 -25.32 -2.43 2.86
N GLU A 139 -25.95 -3.11 1.89
CA GLU A 139 -27.41 -3.30 1.85
C GLU A 139 -27.92 -3.94 3.13
N ARG A 140 -27.28 -5.02 3.57
CA ARG A 140 -27.68 -5.74 4.79
C ARG A 140 -27.53 -4.86 6.03
N LYS A 141 -26.49 -4.02 6.10
CA LYS A 141 -26.20 -3.15 7.23
C LYS A 141 -26.89 -1.79 7.18
N LEU A 142 -27.52 -1.43 6.07
CA LEU A 142 -28.19 -0.15 5.88
C LEU A 142 -29.20 0.21 7.01
N PRO A 143 -30.05 -0.72 7.50
CA PRO A 143 -30.96 -0.45 8.61
C PRO A 143 -30.25 -0.16 9.94
N GLU A 144 -29.04 -0.69 10.14
CA GLU A 144 -28.26 -0.54 11.36
C GLU A 144 -27.45 0.77 11.37
N LEU A 145 -27.28 1.44 10.21
CA LEU A 145 -26.55 2.71 10.13
C LEU A 145 -27.30 3.84 10.85
N PRO A 146 -26.56 4.79 11.47
CA PRO A 146 -27.16 6.03 11.98
C PRO A 146 -27.94 6.75 10.87
N LYS A 147 -29.08 7.34 11.22
CA LYS A 147 -29.98 8.01 10.26
C LYS A 147 -29.27 9.03 9.35
N ALA A 148 -28.29 9.74 9.89
CA ALA A 148 -27.52 10.76 9.17
C ALA A 148 -26.78 10.20 7.93
N PHE A 149 -26.33 8.94 7.96
CA PHE A 149 -25.53 8.33 6.89
C PHE A 149 -26.35 7.44 5.93
N ARG A 150 -27.63 7.20 6.21
CA ARG A 150 -28.44 6.27 5.39
C ARG A 150 -28.67 6.75 3.96
N ASN A 151 -28.79 8.05 3.75
CA ASN A 151 -29.00 8.61 2.41
C ASN A 151 -27.74 8.48 1.58
N GLU A 152 -26.58 8.85 2.13
CA GLU A 152 -25.28 8.67 1.46
C GLU A 152 -25.02 7.19 1.11
N ALA A 153 -25.32 6.28 2.05
CA ALA A 153 -25.18 4.84 1.81
C ALA A 153 -26.08 4.34 0.67
N LYS A 154 -27.31 4.87 0.55
CA LYS A 154 -28.20 4.55 -0.57
C LYS A 154 -27.65 5.09 -1.90
N GLU A 155 -27.12 6.31 -1.92
CA GLU A 155 -26.47 6.88 -3.10
C GLU A 155 -25.29 6.01 -3.55
N VAL A 156 -24.44 5.57 -2.62
CA VAL A 156 -23.35 4.63 -2.92
C VAL A 156 -23.91 3.35 -3.55
N LEU A 157 -25.00 2.77 -3.02
CA LEU A 157 -25.61 1.55 -3.57
C LEU A 157 -26.10 1.73 -5.01
N THR A 158 -26.55 2.94 -5.40
CA THR A 158 -26.95 3.22 -6.79
C THR A 158 -25.77 3.31 -7.76
N ALA A 159 -24.54 3.47 -7.26
CA ALA A 159 -23.33 3.62 -8.08
C ALA A 159 -22.69 2.29 -8.50
N GLU A 160 -23.25 1.12 -8.15
CA GLU A 160 -22.65 -0.20 -8.42
C GLU A 160 -22.30 -0.39 -9.90
N GLU A 161 -23.24 -0.12 -10.80
CA GLU A 161 -23.04 -0.31 -12.24
C GLU A 161 -21.98 0.64 -12.80
N GLU A 162 -21.93 1.88 -12.31
CA GLU A 162 -20.92 2.86 -12.72
C GLU A 162 -19.53 2.40 -12.28
N ILE A 163 -19.37 1.94 -11.03
CA ILE A 163 -18.09 1.46 -10.51
C ILE A 163 -17.65 0.22 -11.30
N LEU A 164 -18.54 -0.75 -11.54
CA LEU A 164 -18.24 -1.93 -12.36
C LEU A 164 -17.84 -1.56 -13.78
N GLY A 165 -18.48 -0.54 -14.36
CA GLY A 165 -18.13 -0.01 -15.67
C GLY A 165 -16.72 0.60 -15.71
N ARG A 166 -16.31 1.30 -14.65
CA ARG A 166 -14.94 1.83 -14.50
C ARG A 166 -13.92 0.71 -14.37
N GLU A 167 -14.18 -0.29 -13.54
CA GLU A 167 -13.31 -1.46 -13.37
C GLU A 167 -13.12 -2.24 -14.68
N LYS A 168 -14.18 -2.36 -15.50
CA LYS A 168 -14.13 -3.05 -16.79
C LYS A 168 -13.13 -2.44 -17.76
N ARG A 169 -12.83 -1.14 -17.66
CA ARG A 169 -11.81 -0.46 -18.49
C ARG A 169 -10.42 -1.08 -18.37
N LEU A 170 -10.16 -1.82 -17.30
CA LEU A 170 -8.91 -2.57 -17.15
C LEU A 170 -8.74 -3.60 -18.27
N LEU A 171 -9.85 -4.19 -18.78
CA LEU A 171 -9.82 -5.21 -19.83
C LEU A 171 -9.54 -4.62 -21.22
N ASP A 172 -9.85 -3.34 -21.41
CA ASP A 172 -9.76 -2.67 -22.71
C ASP A 172 -8.35 -2.09 -22.98
N ARG A 173 -7.48 -2.07 -21.97
CA ARG A 173 -6.15 -1.49 -22.06
C ARG A 173 -5.10 -2.57 -22.30
N HIS A 174 -4.41 -2.48 -23.44
CA HIS A 174 -3.13 -3.19 -23.59
C HIS A 174 -2.08 -2.49 -22.72
N THR A 175 -1.42 -3.26 -21.86
CA THR A 175 -0.34 -2.75 -21.02
C THR A 175 0.85 -3.69 -21.10
N ASN A 176 2.06 -3.12 -21.13
CA ASN A 176 3.33 -3.85 -21.03
C ASN A 176 3.77 -4.02 -19.57
N ALA A 177 2.84 -3.89 -18.62
CA ALA A 177 3.13 -4.06 -17.22
C ALA A 177 3.56 -5.50 -16.89
N ALA A 178 4.29 -5.64 -15.81
CA ALA A 178 4.68 -6.91 -15.26
C ALA A 178 4.06 -7.15 -13.89
N LYS A 179 3.79 -8.41 -13.56
CA LYS A 179 3.53 -8.85 -12.19
C LYS A 179 4.87 -9.13 -11.52
N ILE A 180 5.08 -8.55 -10.38
CA ILE A 180 6.27 -8.74 -9.57
C ILE A 180 5.91 -9.27 -8.19
N ARG A 181 6.89 -9.74 -7.44
CA ARG A 181 6.73 -9.94 -6.01
C ARG A 181 6.42 -8.60 -5.36
N ILE A 182 5.52 -8.56 -4.40
CA ILE A 182 5.17 -7.34 -3.67
C ILE A 182 5.37 -7.56 -2.17
N HIS A 183 5.42 -6.48 -1.41
CA HIS A 183 5.41 -6.50 0.05
C HIS A 183 4.16 -7.23 0.59
N GLY A 184 3.00 -6.89 0.06
CA GLY A 184 1.73 -7.56 0.35
C GLY A 184 0.91 -6.92 1.46
N ASP A 185 1.53 -6.12 2.33
CA ASP A 185 0.87 -5.33 3.38
C ASP A 185 1.61 -3.99 3.60
N TYR A 186 1.83 -3.26 2.50
CA TYR A 186 2.63 -2.04 2.49
C TYR A 186 1.82 -0.83 2.95
N HIS A 187 2.10 -0.36 4.16
CA HIS A 187 1.49 0.83 4.74
C HIS A 187 2.47 1.56 5.66
N LEU A 188 2.15 2.77 6.08
CA LEU A 188 3.06 3.63 6.85
C LEU A 188 3.52 3.02 8.18
N GLY A 189 2.72 2.13 8.80
CA GLY A 189 3.09 1.43 10.02
C GLY A 189 4.16 0.34 9.82
N GLN A 190 4.42 -0.08 8.57
CA GLN A 190 5.49 -1.04 8.23
C GLN A 190 6.80 -0.34 7.83
N LEU A 191 6.89 0.94 8.11
CA LEU A 191 8.03 1.78 7.75
C LEU A 191 8.59 2.45 9.00
N LEU A 192 9.89 2.35 9.19
CA LEU A 192 10.61 3.08 10.25
C LEU A 192 11.33 4.28 9.64
N TYR A 193 11.26 5.42 10.32
CA TYR A 193 12.03 6.61 9.99
C TYR A 193 13.33 6.61 10.80
N THR A 194 14.47 6.74 10.14
CA THR A 194 15.80 6.70 10.78
C THR A 194 16.39 8.09 11.07
N GLY A 195 15.57 9.14 10.97
CA GLY A 195 16.06 10.53 11.01
C GLY A 195 16.59 11.03 9.65
N LYS A 196 17.02 10.13 8.78
CA LYS A 196 17.57 10.45 7.45
C LYS A 196 16.85 9.74 6.31
N ASP A 197 16.46 8.50 6.51
CA ASP A 197 15.90 7.60 5.49
C ASP A 197 14.83 6.69 6.11
N PHE A 198 14.30 5.77 5.32
CA PHE A 198 13.29 4.82 5.73
C PHE A 198 13.81 3.39 5.69
N VAL A 199 13.33 2.57 6.63
CA VAL A 199 13.53 1.10 6.63
C VAL A 199 12.18 0.43 6.54
N ILE A 200 12.06 -0.51 5.61
CA ILE A 200 10.82 -1.24 5.31
C ILE A 200 10.85 -2.57 6.04
N LEU A 201 9.80 -2.85 6.79
CA LEU A 201 9.67 -4.04 7.62
C LEU A 201 8.58 -4.97 7.09
N ASP A 202 8.52 -6.18 7.66
CA ASP A 202 7.38 -7.10 7.62
C ASP A 202 6.87 -7.49 6.21
N PHE A 203 7.68 -8.28 5.52
CA PHE A 203 7.37 -8.85 4.19
C PHE A 203 6.49 -10.11 4.26
N GLU A 204 5.78 -10.36 5.34
CA GLU A 204 4.91 -11.53 5.49
C GLU A 204 3.63 -11.45 4.63
N GLY A 205 3.26 -10.24 4.21
CA GLY A 205 2.03 -9.96 3.48
C GLY A 205 0.80 -9.92 4.40
N GLU A 206 -0.36 -9.58 3.84
CA GLU A 206 -1.58 -9.31 4.58
C GLU A 206 -2.03 -10.52 5.43
N PRO A 207 -2.14 -10.40 6.76
CA PRO A 207 -2.48 -11.50 7.65
C PRO A 207 -3.84 -12.15 7.37
N ALA A 208 -4.79 -11.40 6.84
CA ALA A 208 -6.12 -11.88 6.47
C ALA A 208 -6.12 -12.83 5.26
N ARG A 209 -5.02 -12.89 4.49
CA ARG A 209 -4.89 -13.76 3.31
C ARG A 209 -4.23 -15.10 3.66
N PRO A 210 -4.65 -16.20 3.02
CA PRO A 210 -3.95 -17.47 3.09
C PRO A 210 -2.48 -17.33 2.65
N LEU A 211 -1.56 -18.10 3.24
CA LEU A 211 -0.13 -18.07 2.92
C LEU A 211 0.15 -18.29 1.42
N SER A 212 -0.66 -19.10 0.73
CA SER A 212 -0.55 -19.33 -0.71
C SER A 212 -0.82 -18.07 -1.54
N GLU A 213 -1.70 -17.19 -1.05
CA GLU A 213 -2.03 -15.93 -1.74
C GLU A 213 -1.04 -14.80 -1.43
N ARG A 214 -0.40 -14.82 -0.25
CA ARG A 214 0.62 -13.84 0.11
C ARG A 214 1.87 -13.93 -0.77
N LYS A 215 2.11 -15.09 -1.38
CA LYS A 215 3.24 -15.33 -2.29
C LYS A 215 2.96 -14.97 -3.76
N LEU A 216 1.74 -14.57 -4.11
CA LEU A 216 1.38 -14.26 -5.49
C LEU A 216 2.01 -12.94 -5.94
N LYS A 217 2.50 -12.94 -7.18
CA LYS A 217 2.96 -11.72 -7.86
C LYS A 217 1.78 -10.87 -8.27
N ARG A 218 1.94 -9.55 -8.15
CA ARG A 218 0.93 -8.56 -8.49
C ARG A 218 1.52 -7.50 -9.43
N SER A 219 0.69 -6.79 -10.15
CA SER A 219 1.06 -5.62 -10.98
C SER A 219 0.67 -4.34 -10.25
#